data_1ca591be878fa3f8ae2a1004b4612ad4
#
_entry.id   1ca591be878fa3f8ae2a1004b4612ad4
#
_cell.length_a   1.000
_cell.length_b   1.000
_cell.length_c   1.000
_cell.angle_alpha   90.00
_cell.angle_beta   90.00
_cell.angle_gamma   90.00
#
_symmetry.space_group_name_H-M   'P 1'
#
loop_
_entity.id
_entity.type
_entity.pdbx_description
1 polymer ?
#
loop_
_entity_poly.entity_id
_entity_poly.type
_entity_poly.pdbx_seq_one_letter_code
_entity_poly.pdbx_strand_id
1 'polypeptide(L)'
;MKLKRLSLHGFKSFADPTELRFHEGITAIVGPNGCGKSNISDAIRWVLGEQRASAIRGSKMEEAIFQGTAERRAVHRAEVSLVFSNDDRKLPIPHDEVEIRRIVFREGGSEYELNRTACRLKDILDLFRDTGLGANSYSVIEQRQVDAILSDRAEERRQLFEEAAGIGRYKDRRKAAQRRLEAAEADLARLQDLVAEVESKVRSLARQKRRAQRYREL
;
A
#
# COMPACT_ATOMS: atom_id res chain seq x y z
N MET A 1 -2.97 -21.48 6.09
CA MET A 1 -3.74 -20.21 6.10
C MET A 1 -4.87 -20.31 5.08
N LYS A 2 -6.14 -20.07 5.48
CA LYS A 2 -7.32 -20.11 4.60
C LYS A 2 -8.19 -18.89 4.90
N LEU A 3 -8.81 -18.32 3.87
CA LEU A 3 -9.81 -17.27 4.05
C LEU A 3 -11.09 -17.90 4.61
N LYS A 4 -11.54 -17.44 5.78
CA LYS A 4 -12.74 -17.92 6.45
C LYS A 4 -13.95 -17.03 6.22
N ARG A 5 -13.75 -15.70 6.26
CA ARG A 5 -14.84 -14.75 6.23
C ARG A 5 -14.42 -13.43 5.61
N LEU A 6 -15.33 -12.86 4.83
CA LEU A 6 -15.26 -11.49 4.32
C LEU A 6 -16.51 -10.76 4.82
N SER A 7 -16.33 -9.65 5.51
CA SER A 7 -17.43 -8.77 5.92
C SER A 7 -17.30 -7.42 5.22
N LEU A 8 -18.41 -6.90 4.75
CA LEU A 8 -18.54 -5.68 3.95
C LEU A 8 -19.61 -4.80 4.55
N HIS A 9 -19.37 -3.51 4.68
CA HIS A 9 -20.38 -2.53 5.06
C HIS A 9 -20.06 -1.18 4.40
N GLY A 10 -21.03 -0.62 3.73
CA GLY A 10 -20.88 0.65 3.05
C GLY A 10 -19.88 0.64 1.90
N PHE A 11 -19.46 -0.54 1.40
CA PHE A 11 -18.48 -0.66 0.33
C PHE A 11 -19.16 -0.83 -1.03
N LYS A 12 -18.98 0.11 -1.93
CA LYS A 12 -19.53 0.15 -3.30
C LYS A 12 -21.03 -0.16 -3.34
N SER A 13 -21.44 -1.35 -3.81
CA SER A 13 -22.84 -1.78 -3.87
C SER A 13 -23.37 -2.38 -2.56
N PHE A 14 -22.50 -2.62 -1.58
CA PHE A 14 -22.85 -3.23 -0.30
C PHE A 14 -23.15 -2.15 0.75
N ALA A 15 -24.36 -1.58 0.71
CA ALA A 15 -24.79 -0.56 1.65
C ALA A 15 -24.95 -1.11 3.07
N ASP A 16 -25.56 -2.29 3.19
CA ASP A 16 -25.85 -2.96 4.46
C ASP A 16 -24.71 -3.91 4.85
N PRO A 17 -24.53 -4.21 6.15
CA PRO A 17 -23.59 -5.22 6.60
C PRO A 17 -23.84 -6.56 5.90
N THR A 18 -22.85 -7.03 5.19
CA THR A 18 -22.90 -8.28 4.41
C THR A 18 -21.74 -9.17 4.83
N GLU A 19 -22.01 -10.42 5.15
CA GLU A 19 -21.02 -11.40 5.54
C GLU A 19 -21.01 -12.57 4.56
N LEU A 20 -19.84 -12.90 4.04
CA LEU A 20 -19.57 -14.05 3.19
C LEU A 20 -18.67 -15.01 3.93
N ARG A 21 -19.12 -16.23 4.14
CA ARG A 21 -18.34 -17.31 4.75
C ARG A 21 -17.82 -18.24 3.67
N PHE A 22 -16.54 -18.55 3.76
CA PHE A 22 -15.87 -19.46 2.83
C PHE A 22 -15.65 -20.81 3.53
N HIS A 23 -16.12 -21.85 2.89
CA HIS A 23 -15.93 -23.22 3.34
C HIS A 23 -14.64 -23.82 2.73
N GLU A 24 -14.31 -25.03 3.14
CA GLU A 24 -13.19 -25.74 2.53
C GLU A 24 -13.51 -26.10 1.08
N GLY A 25 -12.46 -26.10 0.25
CA GLY A 25 -12.59 -26.38 -1.17
C GLY A 25 -12.82 -25.13 -2.02
N ILE A 26 -13.62 -25.27 -3.07
CA ILE A 26 -13.89 -24.19 -4.05
C ILE A 26 -15.22 -23.52 -3.71
N THR A 27 -15.21 -22.21 -3.57
CA THR A 27 -16.42 -21.39 -3.45
C THR A 27 -16.61 -20.59 -4.75
N ALA A 28 -17.78 -20.74 -5.39
CA ALA A 28 -18.17 -19.97 -6.56
C ALA A 28 -19.20 -18.91 -6.20
N ILE A 29 -18.98 -17.68 -6.64
CA ILE A 29 -19.92 -16.57 -6.48
C ILE A 29 -20.53 -16.27 -7.85
N VAL A 30 -21.81 -16.60 -8.01
CA VAL A 30 -22.55 -16.49 -9.28
C VAL A 30 -23.68 -15.46 -9.17
N GLY A 31 -24.06 -14.88 -10.30
CA GLY A 31 -25.14 -13.90 -10.38
C GLY A 31 -25.14 -13.15 -11.71
N PRO A 32 -26.17 -12.36 -12.01
CA PRO A 32 -26.26 -11.57 -13.23
C PRO A 32 -25.19 -10.46 -13.30
N ASN A 33 -25.03 -9.85 -14.46
CA ASN A 33 -24.14 -8.71 -14.62
C ASN A 33 -24.64 -7.51 -13.80
N GLY A 34 -23.72 -6.79 -13.16
CA GLY A 34 -24.04 -5.62 -12.34
C GLY A 34 -24.42 -5.90 -10.87
N CYS A 35 -24.61 -7.17 -10.45
CA CYS A 35 -24.99 -7.50 -9.07
C CYS A 35 -23.88 -7.38 -8.01
N GLY A 36 -22.69 -6.89 -8.38
CA GLY A 36 -21.62 -6.65 -7.41
C GLY A 36 -20.59 -7.76 -7.25
N LYS A 37 -20.60 -8.83 -8.08
CA LYS A 37 -19.58 -9.91 -7.99
C LYS A 37 -18.14 -9.41 -7.97
N SER A 38 -17.80 -8.51 -8.89
CA SER A 38 -16.47 -7.93 -8.96
C SER A 38 -16.15 -7.00 -7.77
N ASN A 39 -17.16 -6.47 -7.09
CA ASN A 39 -16.94 -5.65 -5.89
C ASN A 39 -16.43 -6.50 -4.71
N ILE A 40 -16.70 -7.79 -4.70
CA ILE A 40 -16.16 -8.74 -3.71
C ILE A 40 -14.65 -8.90 -3.92
N SER A 41 -14.21 -9.10 -5.17
CA SER A 41 -12.78 -9.15 -5.51
C SER A 41 -12.08 -7.82 -5.20
N ASP A 42 -12.72 -6.69 -5.54
CA ASP A 42 -12.20 -5.37 -5.21
C ASP A 42 -12.04 -5.17 -3.69
N ALA A 43 -13.00 -5.64 -2.90
CA ALA A 43 -12.98 -5.53 -1.45
C ALA A 43 -11.81 -6.33 -0.84
N ILE A 44 -11.57 -7.55 -1.32
CA ILE A 44 -10.43 -8.37 -0.88
C ILE A 44 -9.11 -7.65 -1.16
N ARG A 45 -8.91 -7.15 -2.37
CA ARG A 45 -7.70 -6.39 -2.72
C ARG A 45 -7.56 -5.11 -1.91
N TRP A 46 -8.66 -4.42 -1.74
CA TRP A 46 -8.71 -3.15 -1.03
C TRP A 46 -8.27 -3.28 0.43
N VAL A 47 -8.75 -4.30 1.15
CA VAL A 47 -8.36 -4.53 2.55
C VAL A 47 -6.93 -5.06 2.67
N LEU A 48 -6.43 -5.80 1.67
CA LEU A 48 -5.04 -6.27 1.58
C LEU A 48 -4.02 -5.16 1.25
N GLY A 49 -4.49 -3.91 1.10
CA GLY A 49 -3.61 -2.75 1.01
C GLY A 49 -3.51 -2.09 -0.36
N GLU A 50 -4.42 -2.37 -1.30
CA GLU A 50 -4.46 -1.63 -2.56
C GLU A 50 -4.77 -0.14 -2.29
N GLN A 51 -3.89 0.74 -2.77
CA GLN A 51 -4.01 2.18 -2.60
C GLN A 51 -4.38 2.92 -3.88
N ARG A 52 -4.30 2.26 -5.03
CA ARG A 52 -4.67 2.88 -6.29
C ARG A 52 -6.18 2.79 -6.47
N ALA A 53 -6.84 3.94 -6.51
CA ALA A 53 -8.28 4.00 -6.76
C ALA A 53 -8.66 3.34 -8.10
N SER A 54 -7.83 3.48 -9.13
CA SER A 54 -8.02 2.84 -10.44
C SER A 54 -8.04 1.31 -10.37
N ALA A 55 -7.33 0.70 -9.41
CA ALA A 55 -7.33 -0.76 -9.24
C ALA A 55 -8.65 -1.30 -8.67
N ILE A 56 -9.39 -0.45 -7.99
CA ILE A 56 -10.76 -0.75 -7.54
C ILE A 56 -11.81 -0.04 -8.41
N ARG A 57 -11.45 0.35 -9.63
CA ARG A 57 -12.35 0.96 -10.61
C ARG A 57 -12.96 2.29 -10.16
N GLY A 58 -12.22 3.07 -9.36
CA GLY A 58 -12.56 4.42 -8.93
C GLY A 58 -11.53 5.45 -9.39
N SER A 59 -11.86 6.73 -9.33
CA SER A 59 -10.95 7.85 -9.54
C SER A 59 -10.34 8.33 -8.22
N LYS A 60 -11.09 8.21 -7.13
CA LYS A 60 -10.67 8.51 -5.75
C LYS A 60 -10.99 7.35 -4.82
N MET A 61 -10.26 7.26 -3.72
CA MET A 61 -10.45 6.17 -2.75
C MET A 61 -11.80 6.24 -2.04
N GLU A 62 -12.34 7.44 -1.86
CA GLU A 62 -13.65 7.70 -1.27
C GLU A 62 -14.81 7.18 -2.13
N GLU A 63 -14.58 6.91 -3.42
CA GLU A 63 -15.54 6.27 -4.31
C GLU A 63 -15.78 4.79 -3.98
N ALA A 64 -14.94 4.20 -3.15
CA ALA A 64 -15.20 2.89 -2.55
C ALA A 64 -16.40 2.92 -1.59
N ILE A 65 -16.78 4.10 -1.08
CA ILE A 65 -17.92 4.25 -0.18
C ILE A 65 -19.22 4.24 -0.99
N PHE A 66 -20.23 3.57 -0.48
CA PHE A 66 -21.57 3.56 -1.08
C PHE A 66 -22.12 4.99 -1.20
N GLN A 67 -22.39 5.43 -2.44
CA GLN A 67 -22.77 6.80 -2.76
C GLN A 67 -24.26 7.09 -2.59
N GLY A 68 -25.06 6.05 -2.30
CA GLY A 68 -26.50 6.16 -2.27
C GLY A 68 -27.15 5.80 -3.59
N THR A 69 -28.45 5.61 -3.53
CA THR A 69 -29.37 5.39 -4.67
C THR A 69 -30.61 6.25 -4.48
N ALA A 70 -31.54 6.21 -5.42
CA ALA A 70 -32.84 6.87 -5.27
C ALA A 70 -33.62 6.40 -4.01
N GLU A 71 -33.40 5.14 -3.58
CA GLU A 71 -34.11 4.51 -2.47
C GLU A 71 -33.30 4.48 -1.16
N ARG A 72 -31.96 4.62 -1.24
CA ARG A 72 -31.05 4.47 -0.09
C ARG A 72 -30.10 5.65 0.03
N ARG A 73 -29.96 6.17 1.23
CA ARG A 73 -29.00 7.25 1.51
C ARG A 73 -27.56 6.78 1.42
N ALA A 74 -26.68 7.68 1.01
CA ALA A 74 -25.25 7.47 1.07
C ALA A 74 -24.81 7.21 2.52
N VAL A 75 -23.74 6.43 2.70
CA VAL A 75 -23.13 6.18 4.01
C VAL A 75 -21.86 7.02 4.19
N HIS A 76 -21.46 7.21 5.45
CA HIS A 76 -20.31 8.06 5.78
C HIS A 76 -18.96 7.32 5.68
N ARG A 77 -18.98 5.99 5.72
CA ARG A 77 -17.75 5.18 5.68
C ARG A 77 -17.97 3.86 4.93
N ALA A 78 -16.89 3.34 4.39
CA ALA A 78 -16.80 1.96 3.92
C ALA A 78 -15.90 1.17 4.87
N GLU A 79 -16.29 -0.05 5.14
CA GLU A 79 -15.61 -0.95 6.04
C GLU A 79 -15.56 -2.34 5.41
N VAL A 80 -14.37 -2.93 5.38
CA VAL A 80 -14.15 -4.30 4.91
C VAL A 80 -13.25 -5.00 5.91
N SER A 81 -13.64 -6.21 6.32
CA SER A 81 -12.77 -7.09 7.09
C SER A 81 -12.62 -8.46 6.45
N LEU A 82 -11.40 -9.03 6.57
CA LEU A 82 -11.06 -10.39 6.19
C LEU A 82 -10.60 -11.15 7.42
N VAL A 83 -11.11 -12.36 7.58
CA VAL A 83 -10.65 -13.29 8.63
C VAL A 83 -9.99 -14.49 7.98
N PHE A 84 -8.76 -14.76 8.37
CA PHE A 84 -7.98 -15.92 7.93
C PHE A 84 -7.76 -16.89 9.09
N SER A 85 -7.77 -18.20 8.80
CA SER A 85 -7.19 -19.17 9.72
C SER A 85 -5.65 -19.09 9.64
N ASN A 86 -5.00 -19.25 10.79
CA ASN A 86 -3.55 -19.29 10.95
C ASN A 86 -3.09 -20.53 11.69
N ASP A 87 -3.83 -21.65 11.53
CA ASP A 87 -3.54 -22.91 12.20
C ASP A 87 -2.16 -23.46 11.82
N ASP A 88 -1.73 -23.17 10.58
CA ASP A 88 -0.42 -23.54 10.04
C ASP A 88 0.70 -22.53 10.36
N ARG A 89 0.42 -21.50 11.18
CA ARG A 89 1.36 -20.46 11.63
C ARG A 89 2.15 -19.79 10.49
N LYS A 90 1.57 -19.69 9.30
CA LYS A 90 2.17 -18.96 8.17
C LYS A 90 2.26 -17.46 8.42
N LEU A 91 1.31 -16.91 9.17
CA LEU A 91 1.42 -15.54 9.66
C LEU A 91 2.19 -15.53 10.98
N PRO A 92 3.20 -14.66 11.15
CA PRO A 92 4.02 -14.58 12.37
C PRO A 92 3.27 -13.91 13.52
N ILE A 93 2.06 -14.36 13.78
CA ILE A 93 1.18 -13.87 14.85
C ILE A 93 0.74 -15.07 15.70
N PRO A 94 0.72 -14.96 17.04
CA PRO A 94 0.39 -16.07 17.93
C PRO A 94 -1.11 -16.36 18.08
N HIS A 95 -1.91 -16.06 17.03
CA HIS A 95 -3.35 -16.26 17.00
C HIS A 95 -3.73 -17.27 15.93
N ASP A 96 -4.72 -18.11 16.18
CA ASP A 96 -5.25 -19.12 15.25
C ASP A 96 -6.15 -18.47 14.18
N GLU A 97 -6.71 -17.32 14.49
CA GLU A 97 -7.42 -16.47 13.54
C GLU A 97 -6.82 -15.08 13.50
N VAL A 98 -6.69 -14.55 12.28
CA VAL A 98 -6.17 -13.21 12.04
C VAL A 98 -7.21 -12.43 11.26
N GLU A 99 -7.75 -11.38 11.88
CA GLU A 99 -8.65 -10.42 11.26
C GLU A 99 -7.88 -9.19 10.84
N ILE A 100 -8.01 -8.82 9.57
CA ILE A 100 -7.59 -7.52 9.07
C ILE A 100 -8.81 -6.74 8.66
N ARG A 101 -8.80 -5.45 8.98
CA ARG A 101 -9.90 -4.54 8.71
C ARG A 101 -9.37 -3.23 8.16
N ARG A 102 -10.06 -2.70 7.16
CA ARG A 102 -9.84 -1.36 6.63
C ARG A 102 -11.12 -0.57 6.68
N ILE A 103 -11.02 0.69 7.10
CA ILE A 103 -12.11 1.66 7.15
C ILE A 103 -11.66 2.89 6.37
N VAL A 104 -12.53 3.43 5.52
CA VAL A 104 -12.33 4.72 4.84
C VAL A 104 -13.52 5.61 5.13
N PHE A 105 -13.25 6.86 5.46
CA PHE A 105 -14.24 7.87 5.78
C PHE A 105 -14.47 8.81 4.59
N ARG A 106 -15.69 9.31 4.45
CA ARG A 106 -16.07 10.22 3.36
C ARG A 106 -15.34 11.57 3.46
N GLU A 107 -15.02 12.01 4.67
CA GLU A 107 -14.28 13.23 4.95
C GLU A 107 -12.76 13.07 4.70
N GLY A 108 -12.35 11.91 4.25
CA GLY A 108 -10.95 11.53 4.04
C GLY A 108 -10.38 10.73 5.20
N GLY A 109 -9.27 10.04 4.91
CA GLY A 109 -8.58 9.18 5.87
C GLY A 109 -8.91 7.70 5.70
N SER A 110 -7.94 6.87 6.08
CA SER A 110 -8.06 5.41 6.13
C SER A 110 -7.50 4.91 7.44
N GLU A 111 -8.23 4.02 8.08
CA GLU A 111 -7.81 3.31 9.27
C GLU A 111 -7.62 1.83 8.95
N TYR A 112 -6.64 1.22 9.59
CA TYR A 112 -6.33 -0.19 9.47
C TYR A 112 -6.27 -0.81 10.85
N GLU A 113 -6.85 -2.00 10.97
CA GLU A 113 -6.84 -2.78 12.20
C GLU A 113 -6.35 -4.19 11.93
N LEU A 114 -5.59 -4.72 12.89
CA LEU A 114 -5.17 -6.11 12.96
C LEU A 114 -5.68 -6.69 14.28
N ASN A 115 -6.55 -7.69 14.22
CA ASN A 115 -7.23 -8.25 15.40
C ASN A 115 -7.84 -7.15 16.29
N ARG A 116 -8.55 -6.19 15.68
CA ARG A 116 -9.19 -5.03 16.33
C ARG A 116 -8.23 -4.04 16.98
N THR A 117 -6.94 -4.15 16.73
CA THR A 117 -5.93 -3.20 17.19
C THR A 117 -5.52 -2.33 16.02
N ALA A 118 -5.54 -1.02 16.20
CA ALA A 118 -5.12 -0.08 15.18
C ALA A 118 -3.66 -0.32 14.77
N CYS A 119 -3.41 -0.37 13.46
CA CYS A 119 -2.08 -0.61 12.90
C CYS A 119 -1.85 0.27 11.67
N ARG A 120 -0.65 0.25 11.14
CA ARG A 120 -0.31 0.95 9.90
C ARG A 120 -0.51 0.02 8.71
N LEU A 121 -0.83 0.60 7.56
CA LEU A 121 -0.86 -0.16 6.30
C LEU A 121 0.43 -0.96 6.08
N LYS A 122 1.58 -0.37 6.43
CA LYS A 122 2.88 -1.05 6.30
C LYS A 122 2.92 -2.35 7.08
N ASP A 123 2.34 -2.38 8.27
CA ASP A 123 2.34 -3.58 9.15
C ASP A 123 1.51 -4.71 8.50
N ILE A 124 0.38 -4.38 7.87
CA ILE A 124 -0.42 -5.33 7.07
C ILE A 124 0.37 -5.81 5.84
N LEU A 125 0.97 -4.90 5.08
CA LEU A 125 1.76 -5.27 3.91
C LEU A 125 2.96 -6.15 4.27
N ASP A 126 3.64 -5.86 5.37
CA ASP A 126 4.77 -6.64 5.86
C ASP A 126 4.31 -8.03 6.34
N LEU A 127 3.15 -8.12 7.00
CA LEU A 127 2.55 -9.37 7.46
C LEU A 127 2.24 -10.34 6.31
N PHE A 128 1.69 -9.83 5.21
CA PHE A 128 1.29 -10.66 4.07
C PHE A 128 2.36 -10.81 2.99
N ARG A 129 3.48 -10.10 3.09
CA ARG A 129 4.51 -10.03 2.04
C ARG A 129 5.11 -11.37 1.65
N ASP A 130 5.28 -12.27 2.60
CA ASP A 130 5.91 -13.59 2.38
C ASP A 130 4.87 -14.72 2.26
N THR A 131 3.57 -14.39 2.33
CA THR A 131 2.49 -15.39 2.30
C THR A 131 1.88 -15.59 0.90
N GLY A 132 2.28 -14.78 -0.07
CA GLY A 132 1.65 -14.74 -1.38
C GLY A 132 0.28 -14.04 -1.40
N LEU A 133 -0.18 -13.48 -0.27
CA LEU A 133 -1.44 -12.75 -0.13
C LEU A 133 -1.16 -11.25 -0.01
N GLY A 134 -0.74 -10.59 -1.03
CA GLY A 134 -0.60 -9.12 -1.05
C GLY A 134 -1.57 -8.49 -2.06
N ALA A 135 -1.73 -7.18 -2.01
CA ALA A 135 -2.55 -6.44 -2.98
C ALA A 135 -2.10 -6.67 -4.45
N ASN A 136 -0.84 -7.03 -4.65
CA ASN A 136 -0.23 -7.33 -5.95
C ASN A 136 0.21 -8.80 -6.07
N SER A 137 -0.34 -9.73 -5.26
CA SER A 137 0.12 -11.12 -5.28
C SER A 137 -0.77 -12.00 -6.16
N TYR A 138 -0.21 -13.17 -6.56
CA TYR A 138 -0.91 -14.19 -7.35
C TYR A 138 -2.18 -14.77 -6.71
N SER A 139 -2.46 -14.45 -5.46
CA SER A 139 -3.63 -14.97 -4.76
C SER A 139 -4.93 -14.36 -5.23
N VAL A 140 -4.90 -13.21 -5.87
CA VAL A 140 -6.07 -12.58 -6.51
C VAL A 140 -5.76 -12.36 -7.98
N ILE A 141 -6.21 -13.29 -8.82
CA ILE A 141 -5.99 -13.22 -10.27
C ILE A 141 -7.15 -12.46 -10.90
N GLU A 142 -6.87 -11.32 -11.49
CA GLU A 142 -7.82 -10.57 -12.31
C GLU A 142 -7.77 -11.00 -13.77
N GLN A 143 -8.87 -10.77 -14.47
CA GLN A 143 -8.93 -11.03 -15.92
C GLN A 143 -7.80 -10.33 -16.67
N ARG A 144 -7.45 -9.08 -16.32
CA ARG A 144 -6.31 -8.36 -16.91
C ARG A 144 -4.96 -9.07 -16.72
N GLN A 145 -4.78 -9.76 -15.60
CA GLN A 145 -3.54 -10.52 -15.36
C GLN A 145 -3.50 -11.77 -16.22
N VAL A 146 -4.66 -12.42 -16.44
CA VAL A 146 -4.77 -13.53 -17.39
C VAL A 146 -4.44 -13.05 -18.81
N ASP A 147 -5.00 -11.91 -19.20
CA ASP A 147 -4.73 -11.29 -20.52
C ASP A 147 -3.23 -10.92 -20.66
N ALA A 148 -2.60 -10.43 -19.57
CA ALA A 148 -1.16 -10.13 -19.55
C ALA A 148 -0.27 -11.39 -19.67
N ILE A 149 -0.68 -12.51 -19.08
CA ILE A 149 0.02 -13.80 -19.22
C ILE A 149 -0.06 -14.28 -20.68
N LEU A 150 -1.21 -14.09 -21.29
CA LEU A 150 -1.47 -14.50 -22.68
C LEU A 150 -0.95 -13.49 -23.72
N SER A 151 -0.52 -12.30 -23.26
CA SER A 151 0.01 -11.27 -24.15
C SER A 151 1.40 -11.63 -24.68
N ASP A 152 1.73 -11.16 -25.88
CA ASP A 152 3.07 -11.32 -26.46
C ASP A 152 4.12 -10.36 -25.87
N ARG A 153 3.74 -9.51 -24.92
CA ARG A 153 4.62 -8.52 -24.29
C ARG A 153 5.49 -9.17 -23.24
N ALA A 154 6.75 -9.34 -23.56
CA ALA A 154 7.74 -9.99 -22.68
C ALA A 154 7.89 -9.30 -21.32
N GLU A 155 7.76 -7.96 -21.24
CA GLU A 155 7.88 -7.20 -20.00
C GLU A 155 6.73 -7.46 -19.02
N GLU A 156 5.49 -7.60 -19.51
CA GLU A 156 4.32 -7.91 -18.68
C GLU A 156 4.46 -9.31 -18.08
N ARG A 157 4.89 -10.29 -18.90
CA ARG A 157 5.17 -11.66 -18.43
C ARG A 157 6.32 -11.70 -17.43
N ARG A 158 7.39 -10.95 -17.70
CA ARG A 158 8.55 -10.89 -16.79
C ARG A 158 8.15 -10.39 -15.40
N GLN A 159 7.30 -9.39 -15.32
CA GLN A 159 6.83 -8.85 -14.04
C GLN A 159 6.10 -9.92 -13.20
N LEU A 160 5.30 -10.75 -13.85
CA LEU A 160 4.60 -11.87 -13.21
C LEU A 160 5.58 -12.95 -12.70
N PHE A 161 6.60 -13.30 -13.49
CA PHE A 161 7.64 -14.24 -13.07
C PHE A 161 8.48 -13.72 -11.90
N GLU A 162 8.83 -12.44 -11.91
CA GLU A 162 9.56 -11.80 -10.82
C GLU A 162 8.75 -11.78 -9.51
N GLU A 163 7.44 -11.59 -9.63
CA GLU A 163 6.52 -11.66 -8.49
C GLU A 163 6.39 -13.08 -7.96
N ALA A 164 6.21 -14.08 -8.83
CA ALA A 164 6.16 -15.49 -8.45
C ALA A 164 7.47 -15.98 -7.81
N ALA A 165 8.60 -15.44 -8.24
CA ALA A 165 9.91 -15.73 -7.67
C ALA A 165 10.17 -15.00 -6.33
N GLY A 166 9.21 -14.19 -5.82
CA GLY A 166 9.37 -13.45 -4.57
C GLY A 166 10.43 -12.34 -4.61
N ILE A 167 10.85 -11.90 -5.81
CA ILE A 167 11.93 -10.91 -5.99
C ILE A 167 11.43 -9.48 -5.69
N GLY A 168 10.12 -9.26 -5.60
CA GLY A 168 9.52 -7.95 -5.35
C GLY A 168 10.10 -7.23 -4.13
N ARG A 169 10.31 -7.96 -3.03
CA ARG A 169 10.92 -7.45 -1.79
C ARG A 169 12.33 -6.87 -2.00
N TYR A 170 13.16 -7.56 -2.79
CA TYR A 170 14.51 -7.10 -3.09
C TYR A 170 14.50 -5.88 -4.00
N LYS A 171 13.58 -5.83 -4.97
CA LYS A 171 13.39 -4.67 -5.86
C LYS A 171 12.97 -3.42 -5.08
N ASP A 172 12.05 -3.56 -4.15
CA ASP A 172 11.58 -2.44 -3.32
C ASP A 172 12.68 -1.95 -2.37
N ARG A 173 13.42 -2.87 -1.74
CA ARG A 173 14.59 -2.53 -0.93
C ARG A 173 15.67 -1.83 -1.73
N ARG A 174 15.96 -2.32 -2.94
CA ARG A 174 16.92 -1.67 -3.84
C ARG A 174 16.48 -0.25 -4.21
N LYS A 175 15.21 -0.07 -4.61
CA LYS A 175 14.66 1.26 -4.92
C LYS A 175 14.72 2.21 -3.72
N ALA A 176 14.40 1.72 -2.52
CA ALA A 176 14.47 2.51 -1.31
C ALA A 176 15.92 2.91 -0.96
N ALA A 177 16.88 1.99 -1.12
CA ALA A 177 18.29 2.27 -0.93
C ALA A 177 18.82 3.28 -1.95
N GLN A 178 18.44 3.12 -3.22
CA GLN A 178 18.82 4.05 -4.30
C GLN A 178 18.32 5.48 -4.01
N ARG A 179 17.05 5.64 -3.63
CA ARG A 179 16.51 6.96 -3.25
C ARG A 179 17.25 7.59 -2.07
N ARG A 180 17.65 6.78 -1.09
CA ARG A 180 18.43 7.29 0.06
C ARG A 180 19.84 7.72 -0.37
N LEU A 181 20.45 6.99 -1.29
CA LEU A 181 21.74 7.34 -1.84
C LEU A 181 21.68 8.67 -2.59
N GLU A 182 20.71 8.82 -3.49
CA GLU A 182 20.48 10.07 -4.25
C GLU A 182 20.22 11.27 -3.32
N ALA A 183 19.45 11.09 -2.25
CA ALA A 183 19.22 12.13 -1.25
C ALA A 183 20.52 12.49 -0.50
N ALA A 184 21.31 11.49 -0.09
CA ALA A 184 22.58 11.72 0.59
C ALA A 184 23.63 12.41 -0.31
N GLU A 185 23.66 12.08 -1.60
CA GLU A 185 24.52 12.76 -2.59
C GLU A 185 24.13 14.24 -2.75
N ALA A 186 22.83 14.54 -2.79
CA ALA A 186 22.35 15.93 -2.85
C ALA A 186 22.70 16.71 -1.57
N ASP A 187 22.56 16.10 -0.40
CA ASP A 187 22.93 16.72 0.87
C ASP A 187 24.45 16.94 0.96
N LEU A 188 25.25 15.98 0.48
CA LEU A 188 26.71 16.12 0.43
C LEU A 188 27.15 17.29 -0.45
N ALA A 189 26.57 17.43 -1.64
CA ALA A 189 26.85 18.56 -2.53
C ALA A 189 26.54 19.90 -1.85
N ARG A 190 25.39 20.00 -1.17
CA ARG A 190 25.00 21.19 -0.41
C ARG A 190 25.97 21.52 0.72
N LEU A 191 26.45 20.51 1.44
CA LEU A 191 27.46 20.70 2.50
C LEU A 191 28.78 21.17 1.92
N GLN A 192 29.23 20.65 0.77
CA GLN A 192 30.44 21.10 0.08
C GLN A 192 30.36 22.58 -0.30
N ASP A 193 29.21 23.03 -0.82
CA ASP A 193 28.99 24.44 -1.14
C ASP A 193 29.08 25.33 0.10
N LEU A 194 28.47 24.91 1.21
CA LEU A 194 28.52 25.63 2.50
C LEU A 194 29.96 25.71 3.03
N VAL A 195 30.72 24.61 2.96
CA VAL A 195 32.14 24.61 3.37
C VAL A 195 32.95 25.58 2.52
N ALA A 196 32.78 25.57 1.20
CA ALA A 196 33.46 26.49 0.30
C ALA A 196 33.14 27.97 0.61
N GLU A 197 31.84 28.27 0.91
CA GLU A 197 31.43 29.62 1.32
C GLU A 197 32.10 30.05 2.63
N VAL A 198 32.08 29.19 3.65
CA VAL A 198 32.68 29.45 4.96
C VAL A 198 34.20 29.67 4.81
N GLU A 199 34.89 28.82 4.07
CA GLU A 199 36.35 29.01 3.79
C GLU A 199 36.65 30.34 3.12
N SER A 200 35.81 30.74 2.16
CA SER A 200 35.95 32.03 1.48
C SER A 200 35.80 33.20 2.47
N LYS A 201 34.79 33.15 3.35
CA LYS A 201 34.56 34.14 4.40
C LYS A 201 35.76 34.21 5.38
N VAL A 202 36.23 33.06 5.84
CA VAL A 202 37.41 32.98 6.74
C VAL A 202 38.63 33.61 6.12
N ARG A 203 38.93 33.30 4.85
CA ARG A 203 40.06 33.90 4.12
C ARG A 203 39.90 35.41 3.97
N SER A 204 38.72 35.92 3.74
CA SER A 204 38.40 37.34 3.65
C SER A 204 38.65 38.06 4.99
N LEU A 205 38.09 37.50 6.08
CA LEU A 205 38.26 38.04 7.43
C LEU A 205 39.73 38.02 7.89
N ALA A 206 40.45 36.97 7.57
CA ALA A 206 41.91 36.91 7.87
C ALA A 206 42.68 38.03 7.16
N ARG A 207 42.33 38.35 5.90
CA ARG A 207 42.93 39.48 5.17
C ARG A 207 42.56 40.82 5.80
N GLN A 208 41.33 41.03 6.21
CA GLN A 208 40.89 42.25 6.89
C GLN A 208 41.59 42.42 8.25
N LYS A 209 41.71 41.36 9.03
CA LYS A 209 42.45 41.37 10.30
C LYS A 209 43.90 41.79 10.11
N ARG A 210 44.62 41.23 9.13
CA ARG A 210 46.02 41.63 8.81
C ARG A 210 46.14 43.10 8.42
N ARG A 211 45.18 43.63 7.65
CA ARG A 211 45.15 45.07 7.32
C ARG A 211 44.95 45.93 8.56
N ALA A 212 44.00 45.60 9.42
CA ALA A 212 43.71 46.33 10.65
C ALA A 212 44.90 46.32 11.63
N GLN A 213 45.61 45.19 11.72
CA GLN A 213 46.83 45.11 12.55
C GLN A 213 47.93 46.06 12.02
N ARG A 214 48.20 46.09 10.72
CA ARG A 214 49.16 47.02 10.12
C ARG A 214 48.83 48.49 10.37
N TYR A 215 47.55 48.85 10.38
CA TYR A 215 47.12 50.23 10.69
C TYR A 215 47.27 50.60 12.18
N ARG A 216 47.38 49.62 13.09
CA ARG A 216 47.64 49.88 14.52
C ARG A 216 49.13 50.00 14.86
N GLU A 217 50.00 49.51 13.98
CA GLU A 217 51.46 49.54 14.15
C GLU A 217 52.12 50.76 13.47
N LEU A 218 51.33 51.54 12.73
CA LEU A 218 51.71 52.84 12.17
C LEU A 218 51.24 53.98 13.08
#